data_52820f0239e4dbd886d79bce0f9012f1
#
_entry.id   52820f0239e4dbd886d79bce0f9012f1
#
_cell.length_a   1.000
_cell.length_b   1.000
_cell.length_c   1.000
_cell.angle_alpha   90.00
_cell.angle_beta   90.00
_cell.angle_gamma   90.00
#
_symmetry.space_group_name_H-M   'P 1'
#
loop_
_entity.id
_entity.type
_entity.pdbx_description
1 polymer ?
#
loop_
_entity_poly.entity_id
_entity_poly.type
_entity_poly.pdbx_seq_one_letter_code
_entity_poly.pdbx_strand_id
1 'polypeptide(L)'
;TVALVVASAFSGFAGSLATYYSLEQARERFYESARFGHVFADLKRAPREVERRLAAIPGVKEAQTTVVFDVTLDIAGVAEPIVGRMIGLPESGAPRLDQLVIRRGRAPERGATSEVVVSEGFANTRDLGPGKSITALINGRKETLRIVGVGLSPDYIYATRGGAFPDDRN
;
A
#
# COMPACT_ATOMS: atom_id res chain seq x y z
N THR A 1 30.92 3.67 -40.24
CA THR A 1 31.23 4.05 -38.84
C THR A 1 30.22 5.08 -38.32
N VAL A 2 29.96 6.20 -39.02
CA VAL A 2 29.02 7.26 -38.59
C VAL A 2 27.57 6.74 -38.51
N ALA A 3 27.10 6.00 -39.49
CA ALA A 3 25.76 5.43 -39.51
C ALA A 3 25.49 4.51 -38.28
N LEU A 4 26.49 3.78 -37.82
CA LEU A 4 26.38 2.88 -36.67
C LEU A 4 26.25 3.67 -35.36
N VAL A 5 26.98 4.79 -35.24
CA VAL A 5 26.89 5.69 -34.09
C VAL A 5 25.51 6.36 -34.05
N VAL A 6 25.03 6.86 -35.18
CA VAL A 6 23.70 7.46 -35.26
C VAL A 6 22.59 6.45 -34.94
N ALA A 7 22.70 5.24 -35.49
CA ALA A 7 21.73 4.17 -35.22
C ALA A 7 21.69 3.78 -33.73
N SER A 8 22.87 3.65 -33.09
CA SER A 8 22.93 3.33 -31.67
C SER A 8 22.38 4.44 -30.78
N ALA A 9 22.69 5.70 -31.10
CA ALA A 9 22.14 6.85 -30.37
C ALA A 9 20.62 6.94 -30.49
N PHE A 10 20.09 6.78 -31.71
CA PHE A 10 18.65 6.77 -31.95
C PHE A 10 17.94 5.61 -31.25
N SER A 11 18.52 4.41 -31.31
CA SER A 11 17.98 3.23 -30.60
C SER A 11 17.96 3.42 -29.09
N GLY A 12 19.02 4.00 -28.52
CA GLY A 12 19.06 4.32 -27.08
C GLY A 12 18.00 5.33 -26.69
N PHE A 13 17.85 6.42 -27.46
CA PHE A 13 16.83 7.42 -27.20
C PHE A 13 15.41 6.86 -27.36
N ALA A 14 15.13 6.16 -28.45
CA ALA A 14 13.82 5.55 -28.68
C ALA A 14 13.47 4.49 -27.63
N GLY A 15 14.46 3.67 -27.20
CA GLY A 15 14.28 2.71 -26.13
C GLY A 15 13.97 3.37 -24.78
N SER A 16 14.67 4.43 -24.43
CA SER A 16 14.40 5.20 -23.20
C SER A 16 13.01 5.83 -23.21
N LEU A 17 12.61 6.40 -24.33
CA LEU A 17 11.30 7.02 -24.49
C LEU A 17 10.17 5.98 -24.41
N ALA A 18 10.35 4.83 -25.08
CA ALA A 18 9.39 3.73 -25.01
C ALA A 18 9.24 3.17 -23.59
N THR A 19 10.36 3.05 -22.86
CA THR A 19 10.35 2.62 -21.46
C THR A 19 9.60 3.62 -20.58
N TYR A 20 9.85 4.92 -20.77
CA TYR A 20 9.14 5.97 -20.03
C TYR A 20 7.62 5.88 -20.23
N TYR A 21 7.15 5.86 -21.48
CA TYR A 21 5.71 5.75 -21.75
C TYR A 21 5.09 4.45 -21.25
N SER A 22 5.84 3.34 -21.34
CA SER A 22 5.38 2.04 -20.82
C SER A 22 5.18 2.06 -19.30
N LEU A 23 6.13 2.66 -18.57
CA LEU A 23 6.04 2.80 -17.12
C LEU A 23 4.90 3.74 -16.70
N GLU A 24 4.76 4.88 -17.40
CA GLU A 24 3.67 5.82 -17.11
C GLU A 24 2.31 5.17 -17.34
N GLN A 25 2.12 4.48 -18.44
CA GLN A 25 0.89 3.76 -18.74
C GLN A 25 0.63 2.60 -17.74
N ALA A 26 1.67 1.89 -17.31
CA ALA A 26 1.54 0.85 -16.29
C ALA A 26 1.10 1.44 -14.94
N ARG A 27 1.66 2.60 -14.57
CA ARG A 27 1.28 3.33 -13.35
C ARG A 27 -0.19 3.78 -13.41
N GLU A 28 -0.60 4.41 -14.51
CA GLU A 28 -1.98 4.87 -14.68
C GLU A 28 -2.97 3.72 -14.58
N ARG A 29 -2.72 2.62 -15.30
CA ARG A 29 -3.56 1.42 -15.23
C ARG A 29 -3.64 0.83 -13.82
N PHE A 30 -2.52 0.85 -13.09
CA PHE A 30 -2.50 0.38 -11.71
C PHE A 30 -3.37 1.25 -10.80
N TYR A 31 -3.24 2.58 -10.88
CA TYR A 31 -4.03 3.51 -10.09
C TYR A 31 -5.52 3.46 -10.44
N GLU A 32 -5.85 3.37 -11.72
CA GLU A 32 -7.25 3.18 -12.15
C GLU A 32 -7.83 1.87 -11.63
N SER A 33 -7.10 0.76 -11.77
CA SER A 33 -7.55 -0.56 -11.33
C SER A 33 -7.72 -0.66 -9.82
N ALA A 34 -6.87 0.03 -9.06
CA ALA A 34 -6.92 0.11 -7.61
C ALA A 34 -7.89 1.19 -7.10
N ARG A 35 -8.53 1.95 -7.98
CA ARG A 35 -9.43 3.08 -7.64
C ARG A 35 -8.76 4.06 -6.68
N PHE A 36 -7.56 4.49 -7.04
CA PHE A 36 -6.74 5.36 -6.22
C PHE A 36 -7.44 6.69 -5.93
N GLY A 37 -7.42 7.11 -4.67
CA GLY A 37 -8.01 8.38 -4.22
C GLY A 37 -7.25 9.58 -4.78
N HIS A 38 -7.96 10.63 -5.21
CA HIS A 38 -7.34 11.85 -5.73
C HIS A 38 -6.96 12.85 -4.64
N VAL A 39 -7.59 12.76 -3.47
CA VAL A 39 -7.38 13.67 -2.34
C VAL A 39 -7.32 12.87 -1.05
N PHE A 40 -6.28 13.09 -0.28
CA PHE A 40 -6.06 12.49 1.02
C PHE A 40 -6.01 13.57 2.09
N ALA A 41 -6.59 13.31 3.25
CA ALA A 41 -6.54 14.19 4.39
C ALA A 41 -6.41 13.39 5.69
N ASP A 42 -5.39 13.71 6.48
CA ASP A 42 -5.19 13.11 7.78
C ASP A 42 -6.02 13.85 8.85
N LEU A 43 -6.80 13.10 9.59
CA LEU A 43 -7.66 13.62 10.66
C LEU A 43 -7.35 12.88 11.97
N LYS A 44 -7.22 13.64 13.06
CA LYS A 44 -7.11 13.04 14.41
C LYS A 44 -8.34 12.22 14.80
N ARG A 45 -9.50 12.62 14.31
CA ARG A 45 -10.78 11.92 14.46
C ARG A 45 -11.65 12.21 13.26
N ALA A 46 -12.22 11.17 12.67
CA ALA A 46 -13.20 11.25 11.60
C ALA A 46 -14.49 10.55 12.04
N PRO A 47 -15.49 11.25 12.60
CA PRO A 47 -16.81 10.68 12.81
C PRO A 47 -17.39 10.16 11.48
N ARG A 48 -18.16 9.05 11.51
CA ARG A 48 -18.80 8.48 10.30
C ARG A 48 -19.62 9.50 9.50
N GLU A 49 -20.11 10.54 10.17
CA GLU A 49 -20.82 11.68 9.57
C GLU A 49 -19.94 12.43 8.55
N VAL A 50 -18.64 12.53 8.78
CA VAL A 50 -17.71 13.26 7.89
C VAL A 50 -17.69 12.61 6.51
N GLU A 51 -17.67 11.30 6.41
CA GLU A 51 -17.69 10.59 5.12
C GLU A 51 -18.94 10.96 4.31
N ARG A 52 -20.12 10.96 4.94
CA ARG A 52 -21.37 11.37 4.28
C ARG A 52 -21.36 12.82 3.83
N ARG A 53 -20.84 13.72 4.65
CA ARG A 53 -20.72 15.15 4.33
C ARG A 53 -19.76 15.39 3.17
N LEU A 54 -18.62 14.68 3.12
CA LEU A 54 -17.67 14.76 2.02
C LEU A 54 -18.29 14.21 0.71
N ALA A 55 -18.98 13.09 0.78
CA ALA A 55 -19.66 12.51 -0.37
C ALA A 55 -20.78 13.40 -0.94
N ALA A 56 -21.34 14.33 -0.12
CA ALA A 56 -22.36 15.27 -0.55
C ALA A 56 -21.80 16.53 -1.24
N ILE A 57 -20.49 16.74 -1.27
CA ILE A 57 -19.88 17.91 -1.92
C ILE A 57 -19.98 17.73 -3.44
N PRO A 58 -20.48 18.74 -4.18
CA PRO A 58 -20.52 18.68 -5.63
C PRO A 58 -19.13 18.42 -6.24
N GLY A 59 -19.04 17.43 -7.14
CA GLY A 59 -17.79 17.02 -7.75
C GLY A 59 -17.06 15.88 -7.01
N VAL A 60 -17.46 15.51 -5.80
CA VAL A 60 -16.96 14.34 -5.09
C VAL A 60 -17.75 13.12 -5.56
N LYS A 61 -17.07 12.20 -6.23
CA LYS A 61 -17.68 10.94 -6.71
C LYS A 61 -17.83 9.93 -5.59
N GLU A 62 -16.83 9.84 -4.73
CA GLU A 62 -16.78 8.87 -3.63
C GLU A 62 -15.86 9.39 -2.51
N ALA A 63 -16.20 9.07 -1.27
CA ALA A 63 -15.39 9.34 -0.10
C ALA A 63 -15.29 8.07 0.77
N GLN A 64 -14.15 7.85 1.39
CA GLN A 64 -13.91 6.72 2.28
C GLN A 64 -13.07 7.19 3.47
N THR A 65 -13.43 6.73 4.66
CA THR A 65 -12.63 6.92 5.85
C THR A 65 -11.92 5.62 6.21
N THR A 66 -10.64 5.73 6.57
CA THR A 66 -9.79 4.59 6.92
C THR A 66 -9.10 4.87 8.24
N VAL A 67 -8.97 3.88 9.09
CA VAL A 67 -8.22 3.99 10.34
C VAL A 67 -6.78 3.57 10.07
N VAL A 68 -5.85 4.47 10.36
CA VAL A 68 -4.40 4.23 10.19
C VAL A 68 -3.70 4.49 11.52
N PHE A 69 -2.87 3.57 11.95
CA PHE A 69 -2.09 3.71 13.18
C PHE A 69 -0.78 2.91 13.11
N ASP A 70 0.22 3.36 13.85
CA ASP A 70 1.49 2.67 13.96
C ASP A 70 1.43 1.63 15.08
N VAL A 71 2.03 0.47 14.84
CA VAL A 71 2.12 -0.65 15.79
C VAL A 71 3.55 -1.12 15.90
N THR A 72 3.91 -1.65 17.05
CA THR A 72 5.17 -2.36 17.23
C THR A 72 4.99 -3.81 16.84
N LEU A 73 5.79 -4.27 15.88
CA LEU A 73 5.81 -5.65 15.41
C LEU A 73 6.97 -6.40 16.08
N ASP A 74 6.64 -7.56 16.63
CA ASP A 74 7.60 -8.52 17.17
C ASP A 74 7.66 -9.70 16.18
N ILE A 75 8.79 -9.80 15.48
CA ILE A 75 8.97 -10.78 14.40
C ILE A 75 10.04 -11.76 14.83
N ALA A 76 9.75 -13.04 14.74
CA ALA A 76 10.70 -14.09 15.06
C ALA A 76 12.01 -13.95 14.28
N GLY A 77 13.14 -13.98 14.99
CA GLY A 77 14.47 -13.84 14.40
C GLY A 77 14.94 -12.40 14.18
N VAL A 78 14.16 -11.38 14.60
CA VAL A 78 14.56 -9.97 14.58
C VAL A 78 14.77 -9.51 16.01
N ALA A 79 16.00 -9.05 16.33
CA ALA A 79 16.36 -8.66 17.69
C ALA A 79 15.66 -7.37 18.16
N GLU A 80 15.39 -6.44 17.24
CA GLU A 80 14.76 -5.18 17.56
C GLU A 80 13.32 -5.12 17.02
N PRO A 81 12.35 -4.64 17.86
CA PRO A 81 10.99 -4.45 17.41
C PRO A 81 10.91 -3.45 16.24
N ILE A 82 10.07 -3.75 15.28
CA ILE A 82 9.87 -2.92 14.08
C ILE A 82 8.59 -2.11 14.23
N VAL A 83 8.62 -0.84 13.88
CA VAL A 83 7.41 -0.04 13.76
C VAL A 83 6.77 -0.30 12.41
N GLY A 84 5.56 -0.89 12.43
CA GLY A 84 4.74 -1.12 11.26
C GLY A 84 3.55 -0.16 11.22
N ARG A 85 3.11 0.21 10.03
CA ARG A 85 1.87 0.95 9.83
C ARG A 85 0.75 -0.01 9.52
N MET A 86 -0.30 0.04 10.32
CA MET A 86 -1.50 -0.78 10.16
C MET A 86 -2.64 0.05 9.62
N ILE A 87 -3.32 -0.50 8.62
CA ILE A 87 -4.44 0.11 7.93
C ILE A 87 -5.65 -0.79 8.12
N GLY A 88 -6.70 -0.22 8.69
CA GLY A 88 -7.95 -0.93 8.91
C GLY A 88 -8.71 -1.12 7.60
N LEU A 89 -9.12 -2.35 7.32
CA LEU A 89 -10.05 -2.62 6.23
C LEU A 89 -11.49 -2.40 6.69
N PRO A 90 -12.39 -1.96 5.80
CA PRO A 90 -13.79 -1.78 6.16
C PRO A 90 -14.47 -3.12 6.49
N GLU A 91 -15.34 -3.14 7.49
CA GLU A 91 -16.12 -4.31 7.88
C GLU A 91 -16.99 -4.85 6.72
N SER A 92 -17.34 -4.00 5.77
CA SER A 92 -18.10 -4.36 4.57
C SER A 92 -17.32 -5.25 3.58
N GLY A 93 -16.03 -5.45 3.79
CA GLY A 93 -15.14 -6.23 2.91
C GLY A 93 -14.10 -5.36 2.21
N ALA A 94 -13.98 -5.47 0.89
CA ALA A 94 -12.99 -4.69 0.15
C ALA A 94 -13.24 -3.18 0.25
N PRO A 95 -12.19 -2.35 0.38
CA PRO A 95 -12.32 -0.91 0.34
C PRO A 95 -12.88 -0.46 -1.02
N ARG A 96 -13.62 0.65 -1.02
CA ARG A 96 -14.18 1.24 -2.24
C ARG A 96 -13.13 2.02 -3.03
N LEU A 97 -12.23 2.68 -2.31
CA LEU A 97 -11.05 3.37 -2.83
C LEU A 97 -9.80 2.65 -2.34
N ASP A 98 -8.69 2.88 -3.00
CA ASP A 98 -7.35 2.39 -2.62
C ASP A 98 -7.33 0.87 -2.40
N GLN A 99 -7.89 0.15 -3.39
CA GLN A 99 -8.06 -1.29 -3.32
C GLN A 99 -6.72 -2.02 -3.32
N LEU A 100 -6.61 -3.00 -2.42
CA LEU A 100 -5.43 -3.86 -2.34
C LEU A 100 -5.35 -4.80 -3.53
N VAL A 101 -4.20 -4.84 -4.17
CA VAL A 101 -3.88 -5.82 -5.22
C VAL A 101 -3.17 -7.01 -4.58
N ILE A 102 -3.89 -8.11 -4.41
CA ILE A 102 -3.34 -9.33 -3.84
C ILE A 102 -2.42 -10.02 -4.84
N ARG A 103 -1.17 -10.27 -4.46
CA ARG A 103 -0.15 -10.96 -5.25
C ARG A 103 -0.05 -12.45 -4.90
N ARG A 104 -0.16 -12.77 -3.62
CA ARG A 104 -0.12 -14.15 -3.10
C ARG A 104 -1.13 -14.32 -1.98
N GLY A 105 -1.75 -15.49 -1.89
CA GLY A 105 -2.76 -15.77 -0.88
C GLY A 105 -4.11 -15.15 -1.21
N ARG A 106 -4.79 -14.62 -0.20
CA ARG A 106 -6.14 -14.06 -0.31
C ARG A 106 -6.29 -12.77 0.52
N ALA A 107 -7.36 -12.04 0.30
CA ALA A 107 -7.80 -10.98 1.21
C ALA A 107 -8.29 -11.58 2.54
N PRO A 108 -8.26 -10.81 3.64
CA PRO A 108 -8.87 -11.22 4.90
C PRO A 108 -10.36 -11.51 4.74
N GLU A 109 -10.86 -12.46 5.52
CA GLU A 109 -12.28 -12.73 5.56
C GLU A 109 -13.03 -11.57 6.23
N ARG A 110 -14.27 -11.38 5.79
CA ARG A 110 -15.12 -10.34 6.37
C ARG A 110 -15.30 -10.58 7.87
N GLY A 111 -14.99 -9.56 8.67
CA GLY A 111 -15.09 -9.65 10.13
C GLY A 111 -13.93 -10.37 10.83
N ALA A 112 -12.95 -10.88 10.09
CA ALA A 112 -11.76 -11.47 10.70
C ALA A 112 -10.90 -10.37 11.34
N THR A 113 -10.69 -10.45 12.64
CA THR A 113 -9.91 -9.47 13.42
C THR A 113 -8.43 -9.80 13.55
N SER A 114 -8.04 -11.04 13.23
CA SER A 114 -6.67 -11.56 13.34
C SER A 114 -6.02 -11.90 12.01
N GLU A 115 -6.66 -11.60 10.88
CA GLU A 115 -6.11 -11.82 9.55
C GLU A 115 -5.54 -10.54 8.97
N VAL A 116 -4.35 -10.63 8.36
CA VAL A 116 -3.69 -9.48 7.76
C VAL A 116 -3.14 -9.80 6.37
N VAL A 117 -3.09 -8.76 5.53
CA VAL A 117 -2.29 -8.72 4.32
C VAL A 117 -1.06 -7.88 4.60
N VAL A 118 0.10 -8.36 4.24
CA VAL A 118 1.37 -7.63 4.37
C VAL A 118 1.83 -7.12 3.01
N SER A 119 2.58 -6.01 3.00
CA SER A 119 3.14 -5.48 1.77
C SER A 119 4.16 -6.44 1.17
N GLU A 120 4.28 -6.47 -0.16
CA GLU A 120 5.18 -7.36 -0.87
C GLU A 120 6.66 -7.11 -0.50
N GLY A 121 7.06 -5.84 -0.36
CA GLY A 121 8.41 -5.48 0.08
C GLY A 121 8.74 -6.03 1.48
N PHE A 122 7.83 -5.85 2.44
CA PHE A 122 8.01 -6.37 3.79
C PHE A 122 8.03 -7.90 3.82
N ALA A 123 7.14 -8.54 3.08
CA ALA A 123 7.07 -10.00 2.98
C ALA A 123 8.36 -10.60 2.42
N ASN A 124 8.91 -10.03 1.36
CA ASN A 124 10.12 -10.52 0.70
C ASN A 124 11.37 -10.29 1.57
N THR A 125 11.47 -9.13 2.22
CA THR A 125 12.62 -8.80 3.08
C THR A 125 12.70 -9.68 4.33
N ARG A 126 11.55 -10.15 4.84
CA ARG A 126 11.44 -10.89 6.10
C ARG A 126 11.04 -12.36 5.91
N ASP A 127 11.05 -12.84 4.68
CA ASP A 127 10.57 -14.18 4.33
C ASP A 127 9.20 -14.50 4.94
N LEU A 128 8.28 -13.55 4.88
CA LEU A 128 6.92 -13.67 5.37
C LEU A 128 5.96 -14.02 4.21
N GLY A 129 4.91 -14.75 4.55
CA GLY A 129 3.92 -15.15 3.53
C GLY A 129 2.66 -15.74 4.13
N PRO A 130 1.69 -16.08 3.28
CA PRO A 130 0.45 -16.69 3.73
C PRO A 130 0.71 -17.96 4.56
N GLY A 131 -0.01 -18.09 5.69
CA GLY A 131 0.15 -19.16 6.66
C GLY A 131 1.13 -18.86 7.80
N LYS A 132 2.03 -17.89 7.66
CA LYS A 132 2.88 -17.40 8.76
C LYS A 132 2.11 -16.42 9.65
N SER A 133 2.63 -16.19 10.86
CA SER A 133 2.05 -15.24 11.82
C SER A 133 3.08 -14.22 12.27
N ILE A 134 2.62 -13.04 12.61
CA ILE A 134 3.40 -11.97 13.22
C ILE A 134 2.72 -11.54 14.52
N THR A 135 3.48 -11.07 15.49
CA THR A 135 2.94 -10.50 16.71
C THR A 135 2.98 -8.99 16.63
N ALA A 136 1.87 -8.33 16.92
CA ALA A 136 1.75 -6.89 16.96
C ALA A 136 1.31 -6.41 18.34
N LEU A 137 1.88 -5.31 18.82
CA LEU A 137 1.43 -4.63 20.02
C LEU A 137 0.37 -3.60 19.64
N ILE A 138 -0.90 -3.94 19.87
CA ILE A 138 -2.06 -3.12 19.53
C ILE A 138 -2.75 -2.67 20.82
N ASN A 139 -2.88 -1.37 21.05
CA ASN A 139 -3.49 -0.82 22.26
C ASN A 139 -2.92 -1.40 23.57
N GLY A 140 -1.60 -1.63 23.62
CA GLY A 140 -0.91 -2.20 24.78
C GLY A 140 -1.06 -3.72 24.96
N ARG A 141 -1.69 -4.41 24.02
CA ARG A 141 -1.85 -5.88 24.05
C ARG A 141 -1.08 -6.53 22.91
N LYS A 142 -0.45 -7.66 23.20
CA LYS A 142 0.17 -8.50 22.17
C LYS A 142 -0.92 -9.31 21.47
N GLU A 143 -1.07 -9.08 20.18
CA GLU A 143 -2.01 -9.79 19.32
C GLU A 143 -1.24 -10.58 18.27
N THR A 144 -1.62 -11.83 18.06
CA THR A 144 -1.06 -12.66 16.98
C THR A 144 -1.91 -12.51 15.73
N LEU A 145 -1.28 -12.03 14.68
CA LEU A 145 -1.92 -11.78 13.39
C LEU A 145 -1.46 -12.83 12.39
N ARG A 146 -2.41 -13.51 11.76
CA ARG A 146 -2.16 -14.50 10.72
C ARG A 146 -2.07 -13.81 9.37
N ILE A 147 -0.97 -14.00 8.66
CA ILE A 147 -0.80 -13.52 7.30
C ILE A 147 -1.61 -14.42 6.37
N VAL A 148 -2.61 -13.86 5.71
CA VAL A 148 -3.45 -14.57 4.74
C VAL A 148 -3.16 -14.17 3.31
N GLY A 149 -2.50 -13.03 3.13
CA GLY A 149 -2.12 -12.53 1.81
C GLY A 149 -0.88 -11.64 1.84
N VAL A 150 -0.32 -11.48 0.66
CA VAL A 150 0.73 -10.52 0.34
C VAL A 150 0.22 -9.67 -0.80
N GLY A 151 0.32 -8.35 -0.70
CA GLY A 151 -0.25 -7.46 -1.69
C GLY A 151 0.45 -6.12 -1.81
N LEU A 152 -0.04 -5.34 -2.75
CA LEU A 152 0.35 -3.95 -2.96
C LEU A 152 -0.82 -3.05 -2.62
N SER A 153 -0.53 -1.97 -1.90
CA SER A 153 -1.46 -0.86 -1.72
C SER A 153 -1.03 0.29 -2.61
N PRO A 154 -1.94 0.96 -3.31
CA PRO A 154 -1.59 2.13 -4.11
C PRO A 154 -1.06 3.29 -3.27
N ASP A 155 -1.47 3.41 -2.00
CA ASP A 155 -1.02 4.45 -1.06
C ASP A 155 0.42 4.25 -0.58
N TYR A 156 0.91 3.00 -0.60
CA TYR A 156 2.17 2.61 0.03
C TYR A 156 3.07 1.83 -0.92
N ILE A 157 3.16 2.27 -2.17
CA ILE A 157 4.09 1.71 -3.16
C ILE A 157 5.53 1.91 -2.70
N TYR A 158 5.79 3.06 -2.10
CA TYR A 158 7.07 3.37 -1.43
C TYR A 158 6.84 3.44 0.07
N ALA A 159 7.64 2.73 0.85
CA ALA A 159 7.61 2.74 2.31
C ALA A 159 8.20 4.07 2.86
N THR A 160 7.55 5.20 2.55
CA THR A 160 7.96 6.51 3.04
C THR A 160 7.09 6.91 4.22
N ARG A 161 7.68 7.34 5.32
CA ARG A 161 6.95 7.94 6.43
C ARG A 161 6.35 9.27 6.00
N GLY A 162 5.04 9.42 6.16
CA GLY A 162 4.35 10.70 6.04
C GLY A 162 4.27 11.29 4.65
N GLY A 163 4.39 10.51 3.58
CA GLY A 163 4.30 11.02 2.20
C GLY A 163 5.47 11.91 1.77
N ALA A 164 6.50 12.03 2.60
CA ALA A 164 7.76 12.69 2.24
C ALA A 164 8.65 11.73 1.42
N PHE A 165 9.50 12.29 0.57
CA PHE A 165 10.58 11.54 -0.06
C PHE A 165 11.41 10.81 1.00
N PRO A 166 12.11 9.70 0.68
CA PRO A 166 12.96 9.01 1.61
C PRO A 166 13.88 10.02 2.30
N ASP A 167 13.76 10.13 3.62
CA ASP A 167 14.71 10.96 4.37
C ASP A 167 16.02 10.17 4.42
N ASP A 168 17.00 10.61 3.66
CA ASP A 168 18.37 10.07 3.63
C ASP A 168 19.14 10.29 4.96
N ARG A 169 18.44 10.57 6.03
CA ARG A 169 19.03 10.72 7.37
C ARG A 169 18.74 9.50 8.23
N ASN A 170 19.58 8.53 8.06
CA ASN A 170 20.15 7.43 8.84
C ASN A 170 20.24 6.14 8.07
#